data_02206804fb6ee882101b2dd4e947c775
#
_entry.id   02206804fb6ee882101b2dd4e947c775
#
_cell.length_a   1.000
_cell.length_b   1.000
_cell.length_c   1.000
_cell.angle_alpha   90.00
_cell.angle_beta   90.00
_cell.angle_gamma   90.00
#
_symmetry.space_group_name_H-M   'P 1'
#
loop_
_entity.id
_entity.type
_entity.pdbx_description
1 polymer ?
#
loop_
_entity_poly.entity_id
_entity_poly.type
_entity_poly.pdbx_seq_one_letter_code
_entity_poly.pdbx_strand_id
1 'polypeptide(L)'
;MNEVTQEGILKLLCQRLTGLTKADFEITSETNLITQLAIDSIKLLKLIMEIEDNFDISVPVNALTDVITVRDLADLIYRIK
;
A
#
# COMPACT_ATOMS: atom_id res chain seq x y z
N MET A 1 -2.62 3.57 22.42
CA MET A 1 -2.79 2.29 21.83
C MET A 1 -2.28 2.22 20.44
N ASN A 2 -1.27 1.44 20.24
CA ASN A 2 -0.59 1.42 18.95
C ASN A 2 -0.72 0.06 18.28
N GLU A 3 -1.88 -0.52 18.43
CA GLU A 3 -2.13 -1.80 17.80
C GLU A 3 -2.31 -1.59 16.31
N VAL A 4 -1.50 -2.28 15.51
CA VAL A 4 -1.59 -2.19 14.06
C VAL A 4 -2.58 -3.24 13.59
N THR A 5 -3.67 -2.78 12.99
CA THR A 5 -4.70 -3.65 12.45
C THR A 5 -4.67 -3.58 10.92
N GLN A 6 -5.25 -4.60 10.28
CA GLN A 6 -5.35 -4.61 8.83
C GLN A 6 -6.16 -3.41 8.33
N GLU A 7 -7.20 -3.05 9.07
CA GLU A 7 -8.03 -1.92 8.71
C GLU A 7 -7.26 -0.61 8.79
N GLY A 8 -6.43 -0.47 9.83
CA GLY A 8 -5.58 0.70 9.97
C GLY A 8 -4.57 0.81 8.85
N ILE A 9 -4.01 -0.33 8.44
CA ILE A 9 -3.07 -0.35 7.33
C ILE A 9 -3.76 0.07 6.04
N LEU A 10 -4.96 -0.45 5.79
CA LEU A 10 -5.74 -0.07 4.61
C LEU A 10 -5.99 1.42 4.56
N LYS A 11 -6.37 1.98 5.70
CA LYS A 11 -6.66 3.40 5.79
C LYS A 11 -5.44 4.24 5.45
N LEU A 12 -4.31 3.85 6.02
CA LEU A 12 -3.05 4.55 5.74
C LEU A 12 -2.68 4.46 4.28
N LEU A 13 -2.82 3.26 3.70
CA LEU A 13 -2.50 3.06 2.29
C LEU A 13 -3.38 3.92 1.40
N CYS A 14 -4.67 3.98 1.68
CA CYS A 14 -5.58 4.78 0.88
C CYS A 14 -5.20 6.26 0.95
N GLN A 15 -4.82 6.74 2.12
CA GLN A 15 -4.40 8.13 2.28
C GLN A 15 -3.13 8.43 1.50
N ARG A 16 -2.14 7.54 1.60
CA ARG A 16 -0.87 7.73 0.91
C ARG A 16 -1.04 7.66 -0.60
N LEU A 17 -1.85 6.70 -1.06
CA LEU A 17 -2.09 6.55 -2.48
C LEU A 17 -2.85 7.74 -3.06
N THR A 18 -3.79 8.29 -2.32
CA THR A 18 -4.52 9.46 -2.77
C THR A 18 -3.57 10.63 -3.00
N GLY A 19 -2.62 10.83 -2.07
CA GLY A 19 -1.63 11.89 -2.23
C GLY A 19 -0.64 11.61 -3.33
N LEU A 20 -0.23 10.35 -3.48
CA LEU A 20 0.79 9.98 -4.46
C LEU A 20 0.28 10.03 -5.88
N THR A 21 -0.94 9.57 -6.12
CA THR A 21 -1.50 9.47 -7.46
C THR A 21 -2.42 10.62 -7.83
N LYS A 22 -2.82 11.41 -6.84
CA LYS A 22 -3.76 12.52 -7.04
C LYS A 22 -5.04 12.05 -7.72
N ALA A 23 -5.50 10.88 -7.31
CA ALA A 23 -6.72 10.29 -7.87
C ALA A 23 -7.92 11.19 -7.56
N ASP A 24 -8.81 11.33 -8.56
CA ASP A 24 -10.02 12.13 -8.39
C ASP A 24 -11.23 11.24 -8.09
N PHE A 25 -10.97 10.03 -7.62
CA PHE A 25 -11.99 9.09 -7.19
C PHE A 25 -11.56 8.48 -5.85
N GLU A 26 -12.51 7.88 -5.15
CA GLU A 26 -12.22 7.31 -3.85
C GLU A 26 -11.44 6.00 -4.01
N ILE A 27 -10.30 5.91 -3.32
CA ILE A 27 -9.48 4.72 -3.34
C ILE A 27 -9.96 3.78 -2.23
N THR A 28 -10.26 2.56 -2.60
CA THR A 28 -10.76 1.55 -1.66
C THR A 28 -9.82 0.35 -1.66
N SER A 29 -10.14 -0.64 -0.84
CA SER A 29 -9.35 -1.87 -0.79
C SER A 29 -9.40 -2.64 -2.11
N GLU A 30 -10.41 -2.42 -2.91
CA GLU A 30 -10.58 -3.11 -4.19
C GLU A 30 -9.93 -2.37 -5.36
N THR A 31 -9.39 -1.20 -5.11
CA THR A 31 -8.78 -0.41 -6.18
C THR A 31 -7.54 -1.11 -6.71
N ASN A 32 -7.46 -1.24 -8.03
CA ASN A 32 -6.32 -1.88 -8.68
C ASN A 32 -5.19 -0.87 -8.81
N LEU A 33 -4.03 -1.24 -8.28
CA LEU A 33 -2.88 -0.32 -8.25
C LEU A 33 -2.32 -0.06 -9.64
N ILE A 34 -2.43 -1.04 -10.53
CA ILE A 34 -1.81 -0.95 -11.83
C ILE A 34 -2.76 -0.31 -12.85
N THR A 35 -3.97 -0.85 -12.97
CA THR A 35 -4.90 -0.41 -14.01
C THR A 35 -5.67 0.84 -13.65
N GLN A 36 -5.98 1.03 -12.38
CA GLN A 36 -6.78 2.19 -11.96
C GLN A 36 -5.91 3.37 -11.51
N LEU A 37 -4.82 3.09 -10.82
CA LEU A 37 -3.95 4.14 -10.31
C LEU A 37 -2.71 4.33 -11.16
N ALA A 38 -2.46 3.43 -12.12
CA ALA A 38 -1.31 3.51 -13.02
C ALA A 38 0.01 3.66 -12.27
N ILE A 39 0.15 2.94 -11.16
CA ILE A 39 1.37 2.98 -10.37
C ILE A 39 2.43 2.15 -11.05
N ASP A 40 3.57 2.76 -11.35
CA ASP A 40 4.71 2.04 -11.91
C ASP A 40 5.64 1.57 -10.78
N SER A 41 6.73 0.92 -11.16
CA SER A 41 7.65 0.35 -10.18
C SER A 41 8.25 1.41 -9.26
N ILE A 42 8.55 2.58 -9.81
CA ILE A 42 9.18 3.65 -9.04
C ILE A 42 8.24 4.18 -7.98
N LYS A 43 6.99 4.43 -8.35
CA LYS A 43 5.99 4.93 -7.41
C LYS A 43 5.68 3.88 -6.35
N LEU A 44 5.63 2.62 -6.75
CA LEU A 44 5.36 1.54 -5.80
C LEU A 44 6.49 1.42 -4.79
N LEU A 45 7.74 1.48 -5.25
CA LEU A 45 8.89 1.42 -4.35
C LEU A 45 8.89 2.59 -3.39
N LYS A 46 8.54 3.77 -3.87
CA LYS A 46 8.48 4.95 -3.02
C LYS A 46 7.45 4.78 -1.92
N LEU A 47 6.28 4.26 -2.28
CA LEU A 47 5.23 3.99 -1.31
C LEU A 47 5.70 2.96 -0.28
N ILE A 48 6.36 1.90 -0.74
CA ILE A 48 6.84 0.85 0.14
C ILE A 48 7.86 1.40 1.13
N MET A 49 8.76 2.27 0.66
CA MET A 49 9.75 2.87 1.54
C MET A 49 9.11 3.68 2.66
N GLU A 50 8.06 4.42 2.33
CA GLU A 50 7.33 5.19 3.33
C GLU A 50 6.66 4.27 4.35
N ILE A 51 6.13 3.16 3.88
CA ILE A 51 5.47 2.19 4.76
C ILE A 51 6.49 1.49 5.66
N GLU A 52 7.63 1.12 5.10
CA GLU A 52 8.69 0.51 5.90
C GLU A 52 9.13 1.43 7.03
N ASP A 53 9.25 2.70 6.73
CA ASP A 53 9.61 3.70 7.73
C ASP A 53 8.53 3.83 8.79
N ASN A 54 7.28 3.83 8.35
CA ASN A 54 6.14 4.08 9.23
C ASN A 54 5.90 2.94 10.21
N PHE A 55 6.08 1.70 9.75
CA PHE A 55 5.83 0.51 10.56
C PHE A 55 7.11 -0.16 11.05
N ASP A 56 8.26 0.35 10.65
CA ASP A 56 9.55 -0.23 11.02
C ASP A 56 9.64 -1.70 10.60
N ILE A 57 9.33 -1.95 9.34
CA ILE A 57 9.37 -3.31 8.77
C ILE A 57 10.15 -3.30 7.47
N SER A 58 10.49 -4.49 7.00
CA SER A 58 11.13 -4.68 5.70
C SER A 58 10.20 -5.45 4.79
N VAL A 59 9.92 -4.91 3.62
CA VAL A 59 9.04 -5.55 2.64
C VAL A 59 9.90 -6.11 1.52
N PRO A 60 9.94 -7.44 1.34
CA PRO A 60 10.73 -8.01 0.26
C PRO A 60 10.15 -7.65 -1.11
N VAL A 61 11.03 -7.25 -2.03
CA VAL A 61 10.60 -6.85 -3.36
C VAL A 61 9.88 -7.99 -4.07
N ASN A 62 10.35 -9.21 -3.85
CA ASN A 62 9.76 -10.38 -4.49
C ASN A 62 8.28 -10.56 -4.16
N ALA A 63 7.89 -10.17 -2.95
CA ALA A 63 6.51 -10.32 -2.53
C ALA A 63 5.58 -9.34 -3.23
N LEU A 64 6.14 -8.27 -3.80
CA LEU A 64 5.33 -7.26 -4.47
C LEU A 64 4.82 -7.70 -5.83
N THR A 65 5.38 -8.76 -6.39
CA THR A 65 4.96 -9.23 -7.72
C THR A 65 3.52 -9.74 -7.73
N ASP A 66 3.02 -10.17 -6.58
CA ASP A 66 1.66 -10.70 -6.47
C ASP A 66 0.66 -9.65 -6.00
N VAL A 67 1.12 -8.44 -5.76
CA VAL A 67 0.27 -7.36 -5.26
C VAL A 67 -0.40 -6.67 -6.44
N ILE A 68 -1.73 -6.68 -6.46
CA ILE A 68 -2.50 -6.08 -7.53
C ILE A 68 -3.42 -4.99 -7.00
N THR A 69 -4.09 -5.24 -5.87
CA THR A 69 -5.02 -4.29 -5.28
C THR A 69 -4.45 -3.69 -4.00
N VAL A 70 -5.10 -2.64 -3.51
CA VAL A 70 -4.73 -2.04 -2.22
C VAL A 70 -4.83 -3.09 -1.13
N ARG A 71 -5.84 -3.93 -1.18
CA ARG A 71 -6.03 -4.98 -0.19
C ARG A 71 -4.88 -5.97 -0.19
N ASP A 72 -4.39 -6.34 -1.39
CA ASP A 72 -3.25 -7.26 -1.47
C ASP A 72 -2.04 -6.68 -0.75
N LEU A 73 -1.81 -5.40 -0.94
CA LEU A 73 -0.68 -4.73 -0.30
C LEU A 73 -0.88 -4.67 1.22
N ALA A 74 -2.09 -4.37 1.66
CA ALA A 74 -2.39 -4.32 3.08
C ALA A 74 -2.20 -5.68 3.74
N ASP A 75 -2.64 -6.74 3.06
CA ASP A 75 -2.48 -8.10 3.57
C ASP A 75 -1.01 -8.46 3.71
N LEU A 76 -0.21 -8.08 2.73
CA LEU A 76 1.23 -8.34 2.76
C LEU A 76 1.88 -7.63 3.95
N ILE A 77 1.57 -6.37 4.14
CA ILE A 77 2.13 -5.59 5.24
C ILE A 77 1.70 -6.19 6.58
N TYR A 78 0.45 -6.57 6.68
CA TYR A 78 -0.08 -7.12 7.92
C TYR A 78 0.61 -8.43 8.30
N ARG A 79 0.96 -9.23 7.30
CA ARG A 79 1.65 -10.50 7.56
C ARG A 79 3.10 -10.30 7.97
N ILE A 80 3.74 -9.27 7.46
CA ILE A 80 5.16 -9.02 7.73
C ILE A 80 5.37 -8.44 9.11
N LYS A 81 4.50 -7.55 9.54
CA LYS A 81 4.75 -6.79 10.76
C LYS A 81 4.59 -7.60 12.06
#